data_bed30f1f805ce27442fb6018872e6773
#
_entry.id   bed30f1f805ce27442fb6018872e6773
#
_cell.length_a   1.000
_cell.length_b   1.000
_cell.length_c   1.000
_cell.angle_alpha   90.00
_cell.angle_beta   90.00
_cell.angle_gamma   90.00
#
_symmetry.space_group_name_H-M   'P 1'
#
loop_
_entity.id
_entity.type
_entity.pdbx_description
1 polymer ?
#
loop_
_entity_poly.entity_id
_entity_poly.type
_entity_poly.pdbx_seq_one_letter_code
_entity_poly.pdbx_strand_id
1 'polypeptide(L)'
;MLGPNGSGKTTIIKLINGLLQPTSGQVLINGEKPSPKTKKAVSYLPDTTYLGDNMKIKEVFAMFKDFYSDFDEEKANHLLEDLNLDEKSRLKNLSKGNKEKVQLILVMSRKADLYVLDEPIGGVDPAARDYILKTIIQNRSENSSVLISTHLISDIEDILDDVIFIKDGEILLQEDANELRRKHDNTIDHIFRDQFRI
;
A
#
# COMPACT_ATOMS: atom_id res chain seq x y z
N MET A 1 8.26 3.82 3.72
CA MET A 1 8.40 5.26 3.43
C MET A 1 7.63 6.05 4.49
N LEU A 2 8.35 6.80 5.32
CA LEU A 2 7.86 7.41 6.55
C LEU A 2 8.06 8.92 6.51
N GLY A 3 7.09 9.67 7.00
CA GLY A 3 7.17 11.14 7.03
C GLY A 3 5.86 11.76 7.51
N PRO A 4 5.89 12.99 8.03
CA PRO A 4 4.68 13.68 8.47
C PRO A 4 3.73 13.96 7.29
N ASN A 5 2.51 14.38 7.60
CA ASN A 5 1.58 14.81 6.57
C ASN A 5 2.16 16.00 5.78
N GLY A 6 1.99 15.96 4.46
CA GLY A 6 2.56 16.98 3.56
C GLY A 6 4.03 16.79 3.19
N SER A 7 4.75 15.76 3.71
CA SER A 7 6.16 15.54 3.41
C SER A 7 6.48 15.14 1.96
N GLY A 8 5.46 14.80 1.15
CA GLY A 8 5.64 14.41 -0.26
C GLY A 8 5.42 12.93 -0.57
N LYS A 9 5.07 12.07 0.41
CA LYS A 9 4.84 10.63 0.23
C LYS A 9 3.87 10.32 -0.91
N THR A 10 2.65 10.85 -0.84
CA THR A 10 1.63 10.66 -1.87
C THR A 10 2.06 11.23 -3.23
N THR A 11 2.87 12.28 -3.27
CA THR A 11 3.43 12.80 -4.52
C THR A 11 4.36 11.80 -5.18
N ILE A 12 5.26 11.18 -4.42
CA ILE A 12 6.15 10.12 -4.92
C ILE A 12 5.34 8.93 -5.41
N ILE A 13 4.33 8.51 -4.65
CA ILE A 13 3.43 7.42 -5.04
C ILE A 13 2.71 7.73 -6.36
N LYS A 14 2.23 8.95 -6.54
CA LYS A 14 1.59 9.38 -7.80
C LYS A 14 2.56 9.41 -8.97
N LEU A 15 3.82 9.77 -8.74
CA LEU A 15 4.88 9.70 -9.76
C LEU A 15 5.17 8.25 -10.17
N ILE A 16 5.29 7.33 -9.20
CA ILE A 16 5.47 5.88 -9.44
C ILE A 16 4.32 5.33 -10.30
N ASN A 17 3.09 5.71 -9.99
CA ASN A 17 1.91 5.26 -10.73
C ASN A 17 1.67 6.01 -12.06
N GLY A 18 2.53 6.96 -12.43
CA GLY A 18 2.37 7.77 -13.64
C GLY A 18 1.13 8.67 -13.62
N LEU A 19 0.63 9.01 -12.44
CA LEU A 19 -0.47 9.96 -12.23
C LEU A 19 0.03 11.41 -12.21
N LEU A 20 1.33 11.59 -11.99
CA LEU A 20 2.07 12.85 -12.12
C LEU A 20 3.30 12.62 -12.98
N GLN A 21 3.81 13.67 -13.58
CA GLN A 21 5.09 13.68 -14.29
C GLN A 21 6.11 14.50 -13.51
N PRO A 22 7.38 14.02 -13.37
CA PRO A 22 8.41 14.78 -12.69
C PRO A 22 8.78 16.03 -13.52
N THR A 23 8.99 17.16 -12.85
CA THR A 23 9.47 18.40 -13.48
C THR A 23 10.91 18.25 -13.97
N SER A 24 11.72 17.47 -13.26
CA SER A 24 13.09 17.11 -13.62
C SER A 24 13.41 15.71 -13.11
N GLY A 25 14.49 15.10 -13.59
CA GLY A 25 14.83 13.73 -13.26
C GLY A 25 13.91 12.71 -13.91
N GLN A 26 13.86 11.49 -13.37
CA GLN A 26 13.03 10.42 -13.90
C GLN A 26 12.65 9.42 -12.80
N VAL A 27 11.51 8.75 -12.99
CA VAL A 27 11.09 7.59 -12.22
C VAL A 27 11.18 6.38 -13.14
N LEU A 28 11.74 5.29 -12.64
CA LEU A 28 11.84 4.03 -13.39
C LEU A 28 11.26 2.89 -12.55
N ILE A 29 10.50 2.01 -13.21
CA ILE A 29 9.95 0.78 -12.68
C ILE A 29 10.49 -0.34 -13.55
N ASN A 30 11.26 -1.26 -12.96
CA ASN A 30 11.98 -2.29 -13.71
C ASN A 30 12.81 -1.71 -14.87
N GLY A 31 13.43 -0.52 -14.67
CA GLY A 31 14.23 0.16 -15.68
C GLY A 31 13.44 0.94 -16.74
N GLU A 32 12.11 0.95 -16.70
CA GLU A 32 11.25 1.62 -17.67
C GLU A 32 10.48 2.79 -17.02
N LYS A 33 10.23 3.84 -17.79
CA LYS A 33 9.38 4.96 -17.34
C LYS A 33 7.93 4.52 -17.13
N PRO A 34 7.18 5.14 -16.20
CA PRO A 34 5.77 4.84 -16.00
C PRO A 34 4.98 4.85 -17.32
N SER A 35 4.30 3.75 -17.60
CA SER A 35 3.62 3.49 -18.87
C SER A 35 2.50 2.45 -18.65
N PRO A 36 1.63 2.18 -19.63
CA PRO A 36 0.68 1.07 -19.54
C PRO A 36 1.34 -0.28 -19.25
N LYS A 37 2.60 -0.49 -19.70
CA LYS A 37 3.36 -1.72 -19.43
C LYS A 37 3.78 -1.80 -17.95
N THR A 38 4.35 -0.73 -17.40
CA THR A 38 4.77 -0.72 -15.99
C THR A 38 3.58 -0.75 -15.03
N LYS A 39 2.40 -0.25 -15.42
CA LYS A 39 1.17 -0.36 -14.63
C LYS A 39 0.71 -1.81 -14.44
N LYS A 40 1.12 -2.73 -15.30
CA LYS A 40 0.87 -4.17 -15.09
C LYS A 40 1.75 -4.72 -13.97
N ALA A 41 2.97 -4.22 -13.82
CA ALA A 41 3.91 -4.63 -12.78
C ALA A 41 3.62 -3.99 -11.41
N VAL A 42 2.78 -2.96 -11.34
CA VAL A 42 2.46 -2.23 -10.10
C VAL A 42 1.02 -2.51 -9.67
N SER A 43 0.85 -2.89 -8.41
CA SER A 43 -0.46 -2.95 -7.76
C SER A 43 -0.56 -1.83 -6.73
N TYR A 44 -1.55 -0.95 -6.87
CA TYR A 44 -1.64 0.30 -6.11
C TYR A 44 -2.91 0.37 -5.26
N LEU A 45 -2.72 0.62 -3.95
CA LEU A 45 -3.78 0.95 -3.00
C LEU A 45 -3.66 2.44 -2.65
N PRO A 46 -4.58 3.30 -3.10
CA PRO A 46 -4.62 4.70 -2.66
C PRO A 46 -5.22 4.84 -1.25
N ASP A 47 -4.93 5.96 -0.60
CA ASP A 47 -5.45 6.34 0.72
C ASP A 47 -6.97 6.55 0.75
N THR A 48 -7.58 6.77 -0.42
CA THR A 48 -9.02 7.01 -0.58
C THR A 48 -9.67 5.96 -1.45
N THR A 49 -10.94 5.65 -1.16
CA THR A 49 -11.70 4.72 -2.00
C THR A 49 -12.02 5.34 -3.36
N TYR A 50 -11.78 4.55 -4.41
CA TYR A 50 -12.06 4.91 -5.82
C TYR A 50 -13.19 4.04 -6.42
N LEU A 51 -13.71 3.11 -5.65
CA LEU A 51 -14.73 2.17 -6.11
C LEU A 51 -16.12 2.80 -6.09
N GLY A 52 -16.92 2.50 -7.09
CA GLY A 52 -18.28 2.99 -7.18
C GLY A 52 -19.20 2.38 -6.11
N ASP A 53 -19.80 3.20 -5.28
CA ASP A 53 -20.62 2.79 -4.13
C ASP A 53 -21.79 1.84 -4.50
N ASN A 54 -22.33 1.92 -5.71
CA ASN A 54 -23.45 1.09 -6.16
C ASN A 54 -23.04 -0.29 -6.68
N MET A 55 -21.75 -0.51 -6.92
CA MET A 55 -21.23 -1.80 -7.40
C MET A 55 -21.33 -2.87 -6.30
N LYS A 56 -21.59 -4.10 -6.71
CA LYS A 56 -21.43 -5.28 -5.86
C LYS A 56 -19.97 -5.71 -5.84
N ILE A 57 -19.54 -6.40 -4.79
CA ILE A 57 -18.15 -6.89 -4.67
C ILE A 57 -17.78 -7.75 -5.89
N LYS A 58 -18.64 -8.71 -6.28
CA LYS A 58 -18.43 -9.54 -7.46
C LYS A 58 -18.29 -8.75 -8.78
N GLU A 59 -19.01 -7.63 -8.90
CA GLU A 59 -18.93 -6.78 -10.09
C GLU A 59 -17.57 -6.05 -10.14
N VAL A 60 -17.02 -5.69 -8.97
CA VAL A 60 -15.68 -5.11 -8.85
C VAL A 60 -14.62 -6.16 -9.15
N PHE A 61 -14.78 -7.41 -8.67
CA PHE A 61 -13.84 -8.50 -8.99
C PHE A 61 -13.83 -8.81 -10.50
N ALA A 62 -15.00 -8.89 -11.13
CA ALA A 62 -15.11 -9.07 -12.58
C ALA A 62 -14.42 -7.92 -13.34
N MET A 63 -14.63 -6.68 -12.92
CA MET A 63 -13.95 -5.51 -13.51
C MET A 63 -12.43 -5.62 -13.37
N PHE A 64 -11.91 -6.01 -12.20
CA PHE A 64 -10.47 -6.19 -12.01
C PHE A 64 -9.89 -7.30 -12.89
N LYS A 65 -10.62 -8.41 -13.05
CA LYS A 65 -10.24 -9.50 -13.94
C LYS A 65 -10.17 -9.08 -15.41
N ASP A 66 -11.08 -8.19 -15.83
CA ASP A 66 -11.09 -7.65 -17.19
C ASP A 66 -9.91 -6.69 -17.44
N PHE A 67 -9.56 -5.86 -16.44
CA PHE A 67 -8.45 -4.89 -16.58
C PHE A 67 -7.07 -5.49 -16.34
N TYR A 68 -6.97 -6.49 -15.46
CA TYR A 68 -5.70 -7.06 -14.99
C TYR A 68 -5.68 -8.57 -15.23
N SER A 69 -4.96 -9.00 -16.26
CA SER A 69 -4.82 -10.42 -16.59
C SER A 69 -4.11 -11.26 -15.52
N ASP A 70 -3.46 -10.58 -14.58
CA ASP A 70 -2.75 -11.15 -13.42
C ASP A 70 -3.60 -11.17 -12.14
N PHE A 71 -4.88 -10.77 -12.23
CA PHE A 71 -5.81 -10.81 -11.08
C PHE A 71 -6.24 -12.25 -10.78
N ASP A 72 -5.98 -12.68 -9.56
CA ASP A 72 -6.32 -14.00 -9.04
C ASP A 72 -7.66 -13.95 -8.32
N GLU A 73 -8.72 -14.31 -9.04
CA GLU A 73 -10.10 -14.27 -8.53
C GLU A 73 -10.35 -15.32 -7.44
N GLU A 74 -9.68 -16.48 -7.50
CA GLU A 74 -9.81 -17.52 -6.45
C GLU A 74 -9.24 -17.00 -5.12
N LYS A 75 -8.07 -16.38 -5.18
CA LYS A 75 -7.45 -15.73 -4.02
C LYS A 75 -8.32 -14.61 -3.48
N ALA A 76 -8.90 -13.77 -4.34
CA ALA A 76 -9.79 -12.69 -3.93
C ALA A 76 -11.03 -13.21 -3.20
N ASN A 77 -11.64 -14.28 -3.70
CA ASN A 77 -12.79 -14.93 -3.06
C ASN A 77 -12.42 -15.54 -1.71
N HIS A 78 -11.26 -16.19 -1.58
CA HIS A 78 -10.77 -16.75 -0.32
C HIS A 78 -10.60 -15.67 0.75
N LEU A 79 -9.95 -14.57 0.39
CA LEU A 79 -9.79 -13.42 1.29
C LEU A 79 -11.14 -12.76 1.66
N LEU A 80 -12.13 -12.81 0.77
CA LEU A 80 -13.46 -12.30 1.04
C LEU A 80 -14.21 -13.20 2.02
N GLU A 81 -14.08 -14.53 1.89
CA GLU A 81 -14.64 -15.51 2.82
C GLU A 81 -14.07 -15.33 4.23
N ASP A 82 -12.77 -15.11 4.39
CA ASP A 82 -12.12 -14.82 5.66
C ASP A 82 -12.72 -13.60 6.38
N LEU A 83 -13.26 -12.66 5.63
CA LEU A 83 -13.96 -11.48 6.16
C LEU A 83 -15.43 -11.72 6.45
N ASN A 84 -15.98 -12.89 6.13
CA ASN A 84 -17.42 -13.18 6.17
C ASN A 84 -18.26 -12.16 5.40
N LEU A 85 -17.78 -11.69 4.24
CA LEU A 85 -18.47 -10.76 3.38
C LEU A 85 -19.10 -11.49 2.19
N ASP A 86 -20.39 -11.20 1.94
CA ASP A 86 -21.10 -11.73 0.77
C ASP A 86 -20.71 -10.96 -0.50
N GLU A 87 -20.24 -11.68 -1.53
CA GLU A 87 -19.89 -11.14 -2.84
C GLU A 87 -21.02 -10.32 -3.51
N LYS A 88 -22.29 -10.62 -3.14
CA LYS A 88 -23.47 -9.91 -3.64
C LYS A 88 -23.73 -8.59 -2.93
N SER A 89 -23.04 -8.32 -1.83
CA SER A 89 -23.16 -7.06 -1.09
C SER A 89 -22.73 -5.88 -1.94
N ARG A 90 -23.50 -4.77 -1.87
CA ARG A 90 -23.12 -3.51 -2.49
C ARG A 90 -22.14 -2.77 -1.61
N LEU A 91 -21.15 -2.11 -2.22
CA LEU A 91 -20.12 -1.35 -1.50
C LEU A 91 -20.71 -0.28 -0.57
N LYS A 92 -21.78 0.40 -0.98
CA LYS A 92 -22.46 1.40 -0.12
C LYS A 92 -23.03 0.84 1.19
N ASN A 93 -23.30 -0.46 1.25
CA ASN A 93 -23.84 -1.13 2.44
C ASN A 93 -22.74 -1.61 3.40
N LEU A 94 -21.47 -1.53 2.99
CA LEU A 94 -20.32 -1.89 3.82
C LEU A 94 -19.93 -0.73 4.74
N SER A 95 -19.43 -1.08 5.92
CA SER A 95 -18.73 -0.11 6.76
C SER A 95 -17.49 0.44 6.03
N LYS A 96 -16.98 1.59 6.45
CA LYS A 96 -15.74 2.16 5.90
C LYS A 96 -14.60 1.14 5.95
N GLY A 97 -14.37 0.51 7.10
CA GLY A 97 -13.31 -0.48 7.25
C GLY A 97 -13.47 -1.72 6.34
N ASN A 98 -14.70 -2.18 6.10
CA ASN A 98 -14.94 -3.28 5.16
C ASN A 98 -14.71 -2.86 3.70
N LYS A 99 -15.02 -1.62 3.32
CA LYS A 99 -14.65 -1.08 1.99
C LYS A 99 -13.13 -1.06 1.81
N GLU A 100 -12.39 -0.62 2.81
CA GLU A 100 -10.92 -0.59 2.81
C GLU A 100 -10.33 -2.01 2.68
N LYS A 101 -10.90 -2.98 3.41
CA LYS A 101 -10.50 -4.39 3.28
C LYS A 101 -10.79 -4.96 1.89
N VAL A 102 -11.94 -4.66 1.29
CA VAL A 102 -12.25 -5.07 -0.09
C VAL A 102 -11.23 -4.46 -1.08
N GLN A 103 -10.86 -3.20 -0.93
CA GLN A 103 -9.83 -2.58 -1.76
C GLN A 103 -8.47 -3.27 -1.59
N LEU A 104 -8.11 -3.61 -0.35
CA LEU A 104 -6.88 -4.36 -0.08
C LEU A 104 -6.90 -5.73 -0.77
N ILE A 105 -8.03 -6.47 -0.70
CA ILE A 105 -8.20 -7.76 -1.39
C ILE A 105 -7.91 -7.60 -2.89
N LEU A 106 -8.49 -6.59 -3.53
CA LEU A 106 -8.27 -6.34 -4.97
C LEU A 106 -6.79 -6.15 -5.30
N VAL A 107 -6.10 -5.35 -4.50
CA VAL A 107 -4.67 -5.04 -4.70
C VAL A 107 -3.80 -6.26 -4.43
N MET A 108 -4.04 -6.98 -3.35
CA MET A 108 -3.23 -8.14 -2.94
C MET A 108 -3.54 -9.40 -3.76
N SER A 109 -4.64 -9.44 -4.49
CA SER A 109 -4.98 -10.54 -5.40
C SER A 109 -4.39 -10.39 -6.80
N ARG A 110 -3.59 -9.35 -7.04
CA ARG A 110 -2.77 -9.21 -8.25
C ARG A 110 -1.40 -9.88 -8.07
N LYS A 111 -0.81 -10.33 -9.19
CA LYS A 111 0.59 -10.81 -9.23
C LYS A 111 1.49 -9.67 -9.71
N ALA A 112 1.82 -8.75 -8.82
CA ALA A 112 2.63 -7.57 -9.12
C ALA A 112 4.09 -7.75 -8.69
N ASP A 113 4.99 -7.01 -9.34
CA ASP A 113 6.40 -6.90 -8.93
C ASP A 113 6.56 -5.87 -7.80
N LEU A 114 5.68 -4.85 -7.79
CA LEU A 114 5.67 -3.79 -6.79
C LEU A 114 4.25 -3.53 -6.31
N TYR A 115 4.03 -3.68 -5.01
CA TYR A 115 2.82 -3.22 -4.34
C TYR A 115 3.09 -1.84 -3.72
N VAL A 116 2.28 -0.85 -4.07
CA VAL A 116 2.37 0.52 -3.54
C VAL A 116 1.13 0.80 -2.72
N LEU A 117 1.30 0.95 -1.40
CA LEU A 117 0.20 1.06 -0.45
C LEU A 117 0.29 2.41 0.26
N ASP A 118 -0.65 3.30 -0.03
CA ASP A 118 -0.70 4.64 0.56
C ASP A 118 -1.61 4.63 1.79
N GLU A 119 -1.01 4.79 2.98
CA GLU A 119 -1.69 4.78 4.28
C GLU A 119 -2.62 3.57 4.51
N PRO A 120 -2.20 2.30 4.25
CA PRO A 120 -3.08 1.14 4.23
C PRO A 120 -3.76 0.84 5.57
N ILE A 121 -3.23 1.37 6.67
CA ILE A 121 -3.77 1.21 8.03
C ILE A 121 -4.28 2.55 8.63
N GLY A 122 -4.27 3.61 7.82
CA GLY A 122 -4.71 4.94 8.23
C GLY A 122 -6.22 4.98 8.49
N GLY A 123 -6.61 5.45 9.69
CA GLY A 123 -8.04 5.55 10.03
C GLY A 123 -8.76 4.22 10.28
N VAL A 124 -8.04 3.12 10.33
CA VAL A 124 -8.56 1.78 10.65
C VAL A 124 -8.45 1.51 12.15
N ASP A 125 -9.41 0.79 12.72
CA ASP A 125 -9.35 0.38 14.12
C ASP A 125 -8.17 -0.58 14.38
N PRO A 126 -7.58 -0.59 15.60
CA PRO A 126 -6.38 -1.38 15.88
C PRO A 126 -6.52 -2.89 15.58
N ALA A 127 -7.69 -3.49 15.83
CA ALA A 127 -7.90 -4.91 15.58
C ALA A 127 -7.89 -5.24 14.07
N ALA A 128 -8.38 -4.31 13.25
CA ALA A 128 -8.36 -4.47 11.80
C ALA A 128 -6.98 -4.22 11.19
N ARG A 129 -6.09 -3.46 11.85
CA ARG A 129 -4.70 -3.23 11.38
C ARG A 129 -3.92 -4.53 11.28
N ASP A 130 -4.00 -5.39 12.30
CA ASP A 130 -3.33 -6.69 12.30
C ASP A 130 -3.75 -7.56 11.11
N TYR A 131 -5.05 -7.56 10.80
CA TYR A 131 -5.56 -8.28 9.64
C TYR A 131 -4.97 -7.72 8.34
N ILE A 132 -4.96 -6.39 8.18
CA ILE A 132 -4.42 -5.74 6.99
C ILE A 132 -2.94 -6.07 6.81
N LEU A 133 -2.13 -5.93 7.87
CA LEU A 133 -0.70 -6.21 7.80
C LEU A 133 -0.41 -7.68 7.49
N LYS A 134 -1.12 -8.61 8.12
CA LYS A 134 -1.03 -10.05 7.79
C LYS A 134 -1.40 -10.31 6.34
N THR A 135 -2.49 -9.71 5.86
CA THR A 135 -2.92 -9.86 4.48
C THR A 135 -1.85 -9.37 3.49
N ILE A 136 -1.22 -8.23 3.77
CA ILE A 136 -0.13 -7.69 2.93
C ILE A 136 1.05 -8.66 2.89
N ILE A 137 1.54 -9.09 4.05
CA ILE A 137 2.75 -9.93 4.14
C ILE A 137 2.52 -11.31 3.50
N GLN A 138 1.38 -11.94 3.79
CA GLN A 138 1.09 -13.31 3.36
C GLN A 138 0.65 -13.41 1.90
N ASN A 139 0.18 -12.32 1.31
CA ASN A 139 -0.43 -12.33 -0.01
C ASN A 139 0.36 -11.59 -1.09
N ARG A 140 1.52 -11.04 -0.79
CA ARG A 140 2.42 -10.50 -1.82
C ARG A 140 2.97 -11.63 -2.70
N SER A 141 3.28 -11.32 -3.95
CA SER A 141 3.93 -12.28 -4.86
C SER A 141 5.36 -12.58 -4.39
N GLU A 142 5.84 -13.77 -4.69
CA GLU A 142 7.26 -14.09 -4.49
C GLU A 142 8.15 -13.11 -5.27
N ASN A 143 9.25 -12.68 -4.65
CA ASN A 143 10.20 -11.72 -5.22
C ASN A 143 9.62 -10.34 -5.52
N SER A 144 8.43 -10.02 -5.00
CA SER A 144 7.87 -8.67 -5.11
C SER A 144 8.36 -7.75 -4.00
N SER A 145 8.36 -6.45 -4.26
CA SER A 145 8.57 -5.40 -3.27
C SER A 145 7.25 -4.81 -2.81
N VAL A 146 7.20 -4.37 -1.54
CA VAL A 146 6.05 -3.65 -0.99
C VAL A 146 6.53 -2.29 -0.50
N LEU A 147 6.02 -1.22 -1.08
CA LEU A 147 6.23 0.16 -0.64
C LEU A 147 5.01 0.62 0.16
N ILE A 148 5.18 0.77 1.47
CA ILE A 148 4.13 1.29 2.34
C ILE A 148 4.47 2.73 2.72
N SER A 149 3.53 3.66 2.51
CA SER A 149 3.57 4.99 3.12
C SER A 149 2.69 5.00 4.36
N THR A 150 3.21 5.50 5.46
CA THR A 150 2.42 5.70 6.69
C THR A 150 3.09 6.68 7.64
N HIS A 151 2.28 7.20 8.55
CA HIS A 151 2.73 7.92 9.75
C HIS A 151 2.57 7.09 11.04
N LEU A 152 1.97 5.88 10.93
CA LEU A 152 1.75 4.94 12.05
C LEU A 152 2.91 3.93 12.11
N ILE A 153 4.08 4.39 12.54
CA ILE A 153 5.34 3.65 12.44
C ILE A 153 5.36 2.47 13.39
N SER A 154 4.93 2.68 14.64
CA SER A 154 4.88 1.63 15.67
C SER A 154 4.09 0.39 15.27
N ASP A 155 3.10 0.54 14.38
CA ASP A 155 2.26 -0.58 13.96
C ASP A 155 2.93 -1.45 12.87
N ILE A 156 3.93 -0.91 12.14
CA ILE A 156 4.56 -1.59 11.01
C ILE A 156 6.05 -1.83 11.17
N GLU A 157 6.72 -1.27 12.18
CA GLU A 157 8.19 -1.27 12.25
C GLU A 157 8.80 -2.67 12.27
N ASP A 158 8.10 -3.67 12.82
CA ASP A 158 8.58 -5.05 12.90
C ASP A 158 8.63 -5.77 11.54
N ILE A 159 7.88 -5.27 10.55
CA ILE A 159 7.79 -5.88 9.22
C ILE A 159 8.62 -5.15 8.16
N LEU A 160 9.35 -4.10 8.55
CA LEU A 160 10.14 -3.30 7.62
C LEU A 160 11.52 -3.92 7.40
N ASP A 161 11.88 -4.13 6.11
CA ASP A 161 13.24 -4.45 5.68
C ASP A 161 14.07 -3.16 5.54
N ASP A 162 13.50 -2.15 4.88
CA ASP A 162 14.13 -0.86 4.62
C ASP A 162 13.23 0.30 5.05
N VAL A 163 13.84 1.41 5.44
CA VAL A 163 13.15 2.65 5.76
C VAL A 163 13.65 3.82 4.92
N ILE A 164 12.69 4.67 4.52
CA ILE A 164 12.97 5.94 3.86
C ILE A 164 12.24 7.03 4.66
N PHE A 165 12.98 7.99 5.22
CA PHE A 165 12.41 9.17 5.88
C PHE A 165 12.33 10.32 4.89
N ILE A 166 11.14 10.92 4.78
CA ILE A 166 10.86 12.03 3.86
C ILE A 166 10.34 13.23 4.63
N LYS A 167 10.93 14.39 4.36
CA LYS A 167 10.51 15.68 4.89
C LYS A 167 10.62 16.75 3.81
N ASP A 168 9.58 17.54 3.66
CA ASP A 168 9.53 18.70 2.75
C ASP A 168 9.96 18.37 1.30
N GLY A 169 9.65 17.15 0.84
CA GLY A 169 9.99 16.66 -0.49
C GLY A 169 11.41 16.10 -0.63
N GLU A 170 12.19 16.04 0.44
CA GLU A 170 13.56 15.52 0.44
C GLU A 170 13.66 14.20 1.21
N ILE A 171 14.55 13.32 0.74
CA ILE A 171 14.92 12.11 1.48
C ILE A 171 15.96 12.49 2.52
N LEU A 172 15.59 12.39 3.80
CA LEU A 172 16.50 12.63 4.91
C LEU A 172 17.36 11.41 5.24
N LEU A 173 16.81 10.21 5.07
CA LEU A 173 17.45 8.96 5.40
C LEU A 173 16.87 7.84 4.53
N GLN A 174 17.77 6.94 4.09
CA GLN A 174 17.39 5.66 3.49
C GLN A 174 18.36 4.61 4.01
N GLU A 175 17.85 3.61 4.72
CA GLU A 175 18.69 2.61 5.39
C GLU A 175 17.92 1.31 5.66
N ASP A 176 18.63 0.19 5.79
CA ASP A 176 18.12 -1.07 6.32
C ASP A 176 17.56 -0.86 7.73
N ALA A 177 16.38 -1.39 8.00
CA ALA A 177 15.65 -1.17 9.25
C ALA A 177 16.39 -1.74 10.47
N ASN A 178 17.05 -2.90 10.34
CA ASN A 178 17.78 -3.53 11.42
C ASN A 178 19.11 -2.80 11.69
N GLU A 179 19.76 -2.29 10.63
CA GLU A 179 20.97 -1.45 10.80
C GLU A 179 20.63 -0.14 11.50
N LEU A 180 19.53 0.49 11.12
CA LEU A 180 19.08 1.72 11.75
C LEU A 180 18.79 1.50 13.26
N ARG A 181 18.08 0.43 13.63
CA ARG A 181 17.82 0.08 15.02
C ARG A 181 19.11 -0.16 15.80
N ARG A 182 20.09 -0.89 15.23
CA ARG A 182 21.37 -1.17 15.88
C ARG A 182 22.23 0.07 16.09
N LYS A 183 22.26 0.98 15.12
CA LYS A 183 23.05 2.22 15.22
C LYS A 183 22.55 3.15 16.33
N HIS A 184 21.25 3.21 16.52
CA HIS A 184 20.61 4.11 17.46
C HIS A 184 20.23 3.43 18.78
N ASP A 185 20.36 2.11 18.88
CA ASP A 185 19.88 1.30 20.02
C ASP A 185 18.43 1.64 20.38
N ASN A 186 17.57 1.78 19.37
CA ASN A 186 16.21 2.28 19.56
C ASN A 186 15.24 1.76 18.46
N THR A 187 13.94 1.96 18.69
CA THR A 187 12.89 1.65 17.72
C THR A 187 12.87 2.65 16.57
N ILE A 188 12.36 2.24 15.40
CA ILE A 188 12.23 3.14 14.23
C ILE A 188 11.29 4.30 14.55
N ASP A 189 10.20 4.04 15.31
CA ASP A 189 9.26 5.09 15.74
C ASP A 189 9.97 6.16 16.59
N HIS A 190 10.82 5.74 17.53
CA HIS A 190 11.56 6.69 18.38
C HIS A 190 12.60 7.48 17.57
N ILE A 191 13.37 6.81 16.71
CA ILE A 191 14.34 7.46 15.82
C ILE A 191 13.66 8.49 14.93
N PHE A 192 12.48 8.14 14.40
CA PHE A 192 11.66 9.05 13.59
C PHE A 192 11.23 10.28 14.39
N ARG A 193 10.72 10.09 15.60
CA ARG A 193 10.29 11.21 16.47
C ARG A 193 11.45 12.16 16.79
N ASP A 194 12.61 11.62 17.10
CA ASP A 194 13.81 12.40 17.36
C ASP A 194 14.24 13.20 16.12
N GLN A 195 14.23 12.56 14.95
CA GLN A 195 14.63 13.19 13.69
C GLN A 195 13.68 14.31 13.26
N PHE A 196 12.39 14.17 13.54
CA PHE A 196 11.38 15.15 13.18
C PHE A 196 11.01 16.12 14.33
N ARG A 197 11.58 15.91 15.52
CA ARG A 197 11.29 16.69 16.75
C ARG A 197 9.80 16.78 17.06
N ILE A 198 9.12 15.63 17.05
CA ILE A 198 7.69 15.49 17.37
C ILE A 198 7.53 14.95 18.78
#